data_7c4ad385350239311a1db71955e05936
#
_entry.id   7c4ad385350239311a1db71955e05936
#
_cell.length_a   1.000
_cell.length_b   1.000
_cell.length_c   1.000
_cell.angle_alpha   90.00
_cell.angle_beta   90.00
_cell.angle_gamma   90.00
#
_symmetry.space_group_name_H-M   'P 1'
#
loop_
_entity.id
_entity.type
_entity.pdbx_description
1 polymer ?
#
loop_
_entity_poly.entity_id
_entity_poly.type
_entity_poly.pdbx_seq_one_letter_code
_entity_poly.pdbx_strand_id
1 'polypeptide(L)'
;ASDVYKRQLYMMTAKSLQTLKRNCLLPLQELIGERNFTFSLSAKEGVLFGRKIMLEGANDARSENKIRGITLGGAYCDELTLFPEDFFVMLLSRLSAPGAKLFATTNPDTPTHWLKKKYLDNKGLVDDLLNIFFSIDDNTTLPADYVSALKKEYTGVFYDRFILGKWVVAA
;
A
#
# COMPACT_ATOMS: atom_id res chain seq x y z
N ALA A 1 -14.81 -24.12 9.32
CA ALA A 1 -14.50 -22.68 9.12
C ALA A 1 -13.01 -22.38 9.10
N SER A 2 -12.19 -23.09 9.88
CA SER A 2 -10.74 -22.80 9.96
C SER A 2 -9.93 -23.14 8.71
N ASP A 3 -10.35 -24.12 7.90
CA ASP A 3 -9.59 -24.60 6.74
C ASP A 3 -9.79 -23.74 5.48
N VAL A 4 -10.93 -23.07 5.35
CA VAL A 4 -11.19 -22.15 4.22
C VAL A 4 -10.29 -20.93 4.32
N TYR A 5 -10.09 -20.38 5.52
CA TYR A 5 -9.21 -19.22 5.73
C TYR A 5 -7.72 -19.56 5.58
N LYS A 6 -7.32 -20.79 5.81
CA LYS A 6 -5.91 -21.22 5.63
C LYS A 6 -5.47 -21.31 4.17
N ARG A 7 -6.41 -21.38 3.23
CA ARG A 7 -6.14 -21.49 1.79
C ARG A 7 -6.27 -20.18 1.03
N GLN A 8 -6.66 -19.09 1.67
CA GLN A 8 -6.76 -17.79 1.01
C GLN A 8 -5.37 -17.24 0.69
N LEU A 9 -5.21 -16.71 -0.53
CA LEU A 9 -4.02 -15.99 -0.94
C LEU A 9 -4.10 -14.54 -0.48
N TYR A 10 -2.96 -14.01 -0.06
CA TYR A 10 -2.77 -12.61 0.29
C TYR A 10 -1.64 -12.03 -0.54
N MET A 11 -1.67 -10.72 -0.76
CA MET A 11 -0.67 -10.03 -1.55
C MET A 11 -0.16 -8.79 -0.82
N MET A 12 1.14 -8.55 -0.91
CA MET A 12 1.77 -7.26 -0.59
C MET A 12 2.37 -6.70 -1.87
N THR A 13 2.15 -5.42 -2.13
CA THR A 13 2.61 -4.76 -3.35
C THR A 13 3.03 -3.32 -3.10
N ALA A 14 4.00 -2.87 -3.86
CA ALA A 14 4.46 -1.50 -3.97
C ALA A 14 4.75 -1.21 -5.45
N LYS A 15 5.20 -0.02 -5.79
CA LYS A 15 5.56 0.31 -7.19
C LYS A 15 6.59 -0.66 -7.80
N SER A 16 7.53 -1.15 -6.98
CA SER A 16 8.52 -2.16 -7.35
C SER A 16 8.79 -3.11 -6.18
N LEU A 17 9.32 -4.30 -6.46
CA LEU A 17 9.73 -5.24 -5.42
C LEU A 17 10.84 -4.69 -4.52
N GLN A 18 11.77 -3.92 -5.06
CA GLN A 18 12.83 -3.29 -4.27
C GLN A 18 12.28 -2.26 -3.31
N THR A 19 11.32 -1.46 -3.73
CA THR A 19 10.62 -0.52 -2.85
C THR A 19 9.83 -1.25 -1.77
N LEU A 20 9.12 -2.32 -2.14
CA LEU A 20 8.39 -3.16 -1.18
C LEU A 20 9.32 -3.73 -0.11
N LYS A 21 10.47 -4.27 -0.52
CA LYS A 21 11.49 -4.79 0.40
C LYS A 21 11.94 -3.73 1.40
N ARG A 22 12.37 -2.58 0.90
CA ARG A 22 12.93 -1.51 1.71
C ARG A 22 11.91 -0.90 2.66
N ASN A 23 10.71 -0.61 2.17
CA ASN A 23 9.70 0.13 2.94
C ASN A 23 8.81 -0.75 3.81
N CYS A 24 8.63 -2.01 3.45
CA CYS A 24 7.65 -2.89 4.09
C CYS A 24 8.23 -4.19 4.62
N LEU A 25 8.93 -4.96 3.77
CA LEU A 25 9.32 -6.33 4.14
C LEU A 25 10.41 -6.36 5.22
N LEU A 26 11.48 -5.57 5.05
CA LEU A 26 12.54 -5.49 6.06
C LEU A 26 12.04 -4.88 7.37
N PRO A 27 11.32 -3.75 7.38
CA PRO A 27 10.75 -3.21 8.61
C PRO A 27 9.80 -4.18 9.31
N LEU A 28 8.96 -4.91 8.55
CA LEU A 28 8.07 -5.91 9.14
C LEU A 28 8.85 -7.05 9.78
N GLN A 29 9.87 -7.57 9.10
CA GLN A 29 10.73 -8.63 9.63
C GLN A 29 11.47 -8.20 10.90
N GLU A 30 11.96 -6.96 10.95
CA GLU A 30 12.55 -6.39 12.17
C GLU A 30 11.54 -6.31 13.32
N LEU A 31 10.30 -5.87 13.00
CA LEU A 31 9.27 -5.67 14.02
C LEU A 31 8.78 -6.97 14.66
N ILE A 32 8.55 -8.00 13.87
CA ILE A 32 7.92 -9.26 14.34
C ILE A 32 8.87 -10.45 14.38
N GLY A 33 10.09 -10.29 13.89
CA GLY A 33 11.15 -11.31 13.88
C GLY A 33 11.07 -12.30 12.71
N GLU A 34 12.22 -12.86 12.34
CA GLU A 34 12.37 -13.82 11.24
C GLU A 34 11.60 -15.12 11.45
N ARG A 35 11.30 -15.47 12.69
CA ARG A 35 10.43 -16.61 12.99
C ARG A 35 9.02 -16.46 12.44
N ASN A 36 8.53 -15.23 12.41
CA ASN A 36 7.14 -14.92 12.05
C ASN A 36 6.99 -14.42 10.62
N PHE A 37 8.08 -13.92 10.03
CA PHE A 37 8.07 -13.44 8.67
C PHE A 37 9.39 -13.69 7.95
N THR A 38 9.32 -14.45 6.84
CA THR A 38 10.41 -14.64 5.89
C THR A 38 9.93 -14.31 4.48
N PHE A 39 10.84 -13.94 3.60
CA PHE A 39 10.51 -13.66 2.21
C PHE A 39 11.66 -13.94 1.26
N SER A 40 11.31 -14.13 -0.02
CA SER A 40 12.23 -14.27 -1.14
C SER A 40 11.74 -13.40 -2.30
N LEU A 41 12.53 -12.42 -2.71
CA LEU A 41 12.18 -11.57 -3.86
C LEU A 41 12.26 -12.32 -5.18
N SER A 42 13.21 -13.25 -5.32
CA SER A 42 13.34 -14.07 -6.54
C SER A 42 12.14 -14.98 -6.75
N ALA A 43 11.61 -15.56 -5.67
CA ALA A 43 10.39 -16.36 -5.70
C ALA A 43 9.11 -15.51 -5.68
N LYS A 44 9.22 -14.22 -5.38
CA LYS A 44 8.08 -13.30 -5.19
C LYS A 44 7.08 -13.81 -4.17
N GLU A 45 7.57 -14.33 -3.08
CA GLU A 45 6.79 -14.93 -2.01
C GLU A 45 7.32 -14.55 -0.64
N GLY A 46 6.42 -14.48 0.32
CA GLY A 46 6.70 -14.41 1.73
C GLY A 46 5.88 -15.41 2.52
N VAL A 47 6.29 -15.67 3.75
CA VAL A 47 5.54 -16.47 4.73
C VAL A 47 5.39 -15.65 6.00
N LEU A 48 4.15 -15.25 6.29
CA LEU A 48 3.79 -14.43 7.45
C LEU A 48 2.91 -15.26 8.39
N PHE A 49 3.40 -15.50 9.60
CA PHE A 49 2.72 -16.36 10.57
C PHE A 49 2.27 -17.70 9.97
N GLY A 50 3.12 -18.33 9.16
CA GLY A 50 2.84 -19.58 8.48
C GLY A 50 1.94 -19.46 7.24
N ARG A 51 1.51 -18.27 6.86
CA ARG A 51 0.67 -18.02 5.68
C ARG A 51 1.49 -17.49 4.52
N LYS A 52 1.28 -18.08 3.35
CA LYS A 52 1.90 -17.62 2.11
C LYS A 52 1.35 -16.28 1.67
N ILE A 53 2.25 -15.37 1.31
CA ILE A 53 1.94 -14.05 0.76
C ILE A 53 2.62 -13.92 -0.58
N MET A 54 1.90 -13.44 -1.59
CA MET A 54 2.46 -13.06 -2.88
C MET A 54 3.08 -11.66 -2.79
N LEU A 55 4.22 -11.48 -3.43
CA LEU A 55 4.92 -10.19 -3.49
C LEU A 55 4.98 -9.75 -4.96
N GLU A 56 4.47 -8.55 -5.24
CA GLU A 56 4.46 -8.01 -6.61
C GLU A 56 4.84 -6.53 -6.65
N GLY A 57 5.54 -6.12 -7.72
CA GLY A 57 5.77 -4.74 -8.06
C GLY A 57 4.72 -4.26 -9.07
N ALA A 58 3.98 -3.22 -8.77
CA ALA A 58 2.88 -2.73 -9.60
C ALA A 58 3.32 -2.22 -10.98
N ASN A 59 4.56 -1.74 -11.10
CA ASN A 59 5.13 -1.24 -12.35
C ASN A 59 5.78 -2.32 -13.22
N ASP A 60 5.84 -3.57 -12.76
CA ASP A 60 6.26 -4.68 -13.60
C ASP A 60 5.14 -5.02 -14.60
N ALA A 61 5.42 -4.89 -15.89
CA ALA A 61 4.44 -5.17 -16.96
C ALA A 61 3.86 -6.59 -16.93
N ARG A 62 4.54 -7.52 -16.27
CA ARG A 62 4.07 -8.91 -16.11
C ARG A 62 3.18 -9.11 -14.89
N SER A 63 3.19 -8.18 -13.94
CA SER A 63 2.46 -8.32 -12.68
C SER A 63 0.95 -8.36 -12.88
N GLU A 64 0.41 -7.54 -13.76
CA GLU A 64 -1.02 -7.57 -14.09
C GLU A 64 -1.46 -8.95 -14.60
N ASN A 65 -0.68 -9.56 -15.51
CA ASN A 65 -0.99 -10.89 -16.04
C ASN A 65 -0.93 -11.98 -14.97
N LYS A 66 -0.02 -11.87 -14.02
CA LYS A 66 0.09 -12.85 -12.92
C LYS A 66 -1.10 -12.84 -11.99
N ILE A 67 -1.68 -11.68 -11.74
CA ILE A 67 -2.83 -11.56 -10.82
C ILE A 67 -4.17 -11.88 -11.48
N ARG A 68 -4.25 -11.97 -12.82
CA ARG A 68 -5.51 -12.22 -13.54
C ARG A 68 -6.24 -13.49 -13.13
N GLY A 69 -5.52 -14.55 -12.80
CA GLY A 69 -6.08 -15.87 -12.53
C GLY A 69 -6.25 -16.21 -11.05
N ILE A 70 -5.99 -15.28 -10.13
CA ILE A 70 -5.98 -15.54 -8.70
C ILE A 70 -7.19 -14.97 -7.99
N THR A 71 -7.51 -15.55 -6.84
CA THR A 71 -8.51 -15.02 -5.90
C THR A 71 -7.80 -14.64 -4.61
N LEU A 72 -7.94 -13.39 -4.20
CA LEU A 72 -7.29 -12.85 -3.01
C LEU A 72 -8.27 -12.71 -1.84
N GLY A 73 -7.81 -13.10 -0.67
CA GLY A 73 -8.48 -12.83 0.61
C GLY A 73 -8.09 -11.50 1.23
N GLY A 74 -7.03 -10.87 0.74
CA GLY A 74 -6.60 -9.56 1.18
C GLY A 74 -5.38 -9.07 0.40
N ALA A 75 -5.19 -7.76 0.40
CA ALA A 75 -4.05 -7.11 -0.22
C ALA A 75 -3.59 -5.90 0.58
N TYR A 76 -2.29 -5.63 0.52
CA TYR A 76 -1.67 -4.42 1.02
C TYR A 76 -0.96 -3.70 -0.13
N CYS A 77 -1.20 -2.40 -0.26
CA CYS A 77 -0.59 -1.54 -1.27
C CYS A 77 0.18 -0.41 -0.61
N ASP A 78 1.49 -0.36 -0.83
CA ASP A 78 2.35 0.70 -0.32
C ASP A 78 2.48 1.83 -1.33
N GLU A 79 2.19 3.05 -0.92
CA GLU A 79 2.24 4.25 -1.77
C GLU A 79 1.37 4.16 -3.04
N LEU A 80 0.08 3.97 -2.85
CA LEU A 80 -0.87 3.66 -3.91
C LEU A 80 -0.93 4.69 -5.05
N THR A 81 -0.64 5.97 -4.80
CA THR A 81 -0.58 6.99 -5.86
C THR A 81 0.51 6.73 -6.91
N LEU A 82 1.50 5.89 -6.60
CA LEU A 82 2.56 5.51 -7.52
C LEU A 82 2.21 4.32 -8.42
N PHE A 83 1.05 3.71 -8.22
CA PHE A 83 0.63 2.57 -9.02
C PHE A 83 0.02 3.00 -10.35
N PRO A 84 0.20 2.21 -11.42
CA PRO A 84 -0.65 2.29 -12.59
C PRO A 84 -2.11 1.99 -12.20
N GLU A 85 -3.04 2.79 -12.72
CA GLU A 85 -4.47 2.59 -12.43
C GLU A 85 -4.95 1.19 -12.84
N ASP A 86 -4.53 0.70 -14.01
CA ASP A 86 -4.92 -0.61 -14.54
C ASP A 86 -4.53 -1.76 -13.60
N PHE A 87 -3.34 -1.67 -12.99
CA PHE A 87 -2.93 -2.64 -11.99
C PHE A 87 -3.86 -2.63 -10.77
N PHE A 88 -4.20 -1.46 -10.28
CA PHE A 88 -5.09 -1.33 -9.13
C PHE A 88 -6.51 -1.83 -9.43
N VAL A 89 -7.05 -1.51 -10.58
CA VAL A 89 -8.37 -2.01 -11.03
C VAL A 89 -8.35 -3.53 -11.11
N MET A 90 -7.31 -4.12 -11.68
CA MET A 90 -7.15 -5.58 -11.75
C MET A 90 -7.06 -6.18 -10.34
N LEU A 91 -6.28 -5.59 -9.45
CA LEU A 91 -6.13 -6.05 -8.07
C LEU A 91 -7.47 -6.06 -7.33
N LEU A 92 -8.25 -4.99 -7.42
CA LEU A 92 -9.58 -4.92 -6.82
C LEU A 92 -10.50 -6.04 -7.33
N SER A 93 -10.43 -6.35 -8.62
CA SER A 93 -11.24 -7.43 -9.20
C SER A 93 -10.87 -8.83 -8.69
N ARG A 94 -9.70 -8.99 -8.09
CA ARG A 94 -9.23 -10.27 -7.52
C ARG A 94 -9.60 -10.45 -6.05
N LEU A 95 -10.04 -9.41 -5.38
CA LEU A 95 -10.49 -9.43 -3.99
C LEU A 95 -11.94 -9.98 -3.87
N SER A 96 -12.15 -11.16 -4.41
CA SER A 96 -13.49 -11.77 -4.51
C SER A 96 -13.78 -12.82 -3.44
N ALA A 97 -12.81 -13.15 -2.60
CA ALA A 97 -13.05 -14.05 -1.47
C ALA A 97 -13.97 -13.37 -0.43
N PRO A 98 -14.85 -14.14 0.24
CA PRO A 98 -15.71 -13.58 1.29
C PRO A 98 -14.89 -12.88 2.37
N GLY A 99 -15.23 -11.64 2.69
CA GLY A 99 -14.53 -10.84 3.69
C GLY A 99 -13.18 -10.29 3.25
N ALA A 100 -12.86 -10.34 1.95
CA ALA A 100 -11.62 -9.78 1.41
C ALA A 100 -11.51 -8.29 1.70
N LYS A 101 -10.31 -7.84 2.07
CA LYS A 101 -10.01 -6.44 2.40
C LYS A 101 -8.74 -5.98 1.72
N LEU A 102 -8.70 -4.70 1.37
CA LEU A 102 -7.52 -4.02 0.89
C LEU A 102 -7.14 -2.93 1.88
N PHE A 103 -5.86 -2.92 2.24
CA PHE A 103 -5.24 -1.82 2.99
C PHE A 103 -4.24 -1.13 2.09
N ALA A 104 -4.23 0.18 2.11
CA ALA A 104 -3.29 0.96 1.33
C ALA A 104 -2.78 2.16 2.12
N THR A 105 -1.54 2.52 1.86
CA THR A 105 -0.98 3.80 2.27
C THR A 105 -0.75 4.66 1.05
N THR A 106 -0.83 5.97 1.22
CA THR A 106 -0.49 6.91 0.16
C THR A 106 -0.16 8.28 0.72
N ASN A 107 0.67 9.01 -0.02
CA ASN A 107 0.79 10.44 0.10
C ASN A 107 -0.13 11.11 -0.92
N PRO A 108 -0.61 12.33 -0.66
CA PRO A 108 -1.31 13.12 -1.68
C PRO A 108 -0.45 13.38 -2.92
N ASP A 109 -1.11 13.55 -4.04
CA ASP A 109 -0.55 13.90 -5.33
C ASP A 109 -1.36 15.05 -5.94
N THR A 110 -1.51 15.12 -7.26
CA THR A 110 -2.37 16.11 -7.90
C THR A 110 -3.85 15.84 -7.62
N PRO A 111 -4.70 16.89 -7.53
CA PRO A 111 -6.13 16.73 -7.33
C PRO A 111 -6.84 15.93 -8.43
N THR A 112 -6.21 15.82 -9.62
CA THR A 112 -6.74 15.07 -10.76
C THR A 112 -6.33 13.60 -10.78
N HIS A 113 -5.54 13.14 -9.81
CA HIS A 113 -5.10 11.75 -9.73
C HIS A 113 -6.30 10.80 -9.65
N TRP A 114 -6.21 9.64 -10.33
CA TRP A 114 -7.29 8.66 -10.38
C TRP A 114 -7.76 8.18 -9.00
N LEU A 115 -6.82 7.99 -8.06
CA LEU A 115 -7.14 7.56 -6.71
C LEU A 115 -8.07 8.56 -6.01
N LYS A 116 -7.75 9.86 -6.11
CA LYS A 116 -8.58 10.90 -5.53
C LYS A 116 -9.94 10.99 -6.21
N LYS A 117 -9.96 11.16 -7.53
CA LYS A 117 -11.19 11.38 -8.28
C LYS A 117 -12.16 10.20 -8.25
N LYS A 118 -11.65 8.98 -8.45
CA LYS A 118 -12.51 7.80 -8.63
C LYS A 118 -12.86 7.11 -7.32
N TYR A 119 -12.03 7.29 -6.27
CA TYR A 119 -12.21 6.57 -5.00
C TYR A 119 -12.40 7.52 -3.81
N LEU A 120 -11.45 8.38 -3.50
CA LEU A 120 -11.49 9.18 -2.28
C LEU A 120 -12.62 10.23 -2.29
N ASP A 121 -12.88 10.86 -3.43
CA ASP A 121 -13.94 11.88 -3.58
C ASP A 121 -15.28 11.29 -4.00
N ASN A 122 -15.32 10.02 -4.40
CA ASN A 122 -16.50 9.38 -4.94
C ASN A 122 -17.20 8.49 -3.92
N LYS A 123 -17.67 9.09 -2.85
CA LYS A 123 -18.31 8.40 -1.72
C LYS A 123 -19.58 7.62 -2.09
N GLY A 124 -20.18 7.89 -3.25
CA GLY A 124 -21.38 7.20 -3.72
C GLY A 124 -21.13 5.88 -4.45
N LEU A 125 -19.88 5.61 -4.90
CA LEU A 125 -19.49 4.40 -5.62
C LEU A 125 -18.72 3.39 -4.74
N VAL A 126 -18.19 3.84 -3.59
CA VAL A 126 -17.36 3.01 -2.71
C VAL A 126 -17.86 3.16 -1.28
N ASP A 127 -18.99 2.52 -0.97
CA ASP A 127 -19.63 2.60 0.36
C ASP A 127 -18.75 2.01 1.47
N ASP A 128 -17.80 1.16 1.13
CA ASP A 128 -16.93 0.41 2.06
C ASP A 128 -15.52 1.00 2.15
N LEU A 129 -15.28 2.21 1.63
CA LEU A 129 -13.97 2.86 1.75
C LEU A 129 -13.87 3.67 3.05
N LEU A 130 -12.92 3.27 3.90
CA LEU A 130 -12.49 4.07 5.05
C LEU A 130 -11.20 4.81 4.70
N ASN A 131 -11.23 6.14 4.72
CA ASN A 131 -10.05 6.97 4.57
C ASN A 131 -9.65 7.54 5.93
N ILE A 132 -8.44 7.22 6.36
CA ILE A 132 -7.87 7.72 7.62
C ILE A 132 -6.68 8.61 7.27
N PHE A 133 -6.72 9.83 7.75
CA PHE A 133 -5.67 10.81 7.55
C PHE A 133 -4.71 10.84 8.75
N PHE A 134 -3.42 10.84 8.45
CA PHE A 134 -2.36 11.04 9.43
C PHE A 134 -1.44 12.19 8.99
N SER A 135 -1.15 13.09 9.88
CA SER A 135 -0.11 14.11 9.72
C SER A 135 1.19 13.67 10.40
N ILE A 136 2.28 14.36 10.14
CA ILE A 136 3.54 14.11 10.85
C ILE A 136 3.40 14.33 12.37
N ASP A 137 2.50 15.23 12.77
CA ASP A 137 2.27 15.54 14.18
C ASP A 137 1.51 14.44 14.93
N ASP A 138 0.85 13.53 14.21
CA ASP A 138 0.18 12.37 14.81
C ASP A 138 1.15 11.30 15.27
N ASN A 139 2.38 11.30 14.75
CA ASN A 139 3.42 10.38 15.18
C ASN A 139 4.22 10.94 16.38
N THR A 140 3.69 10.75 17.55
CA THR A 140 4.27 11.25 18.80
C THR A 140 5.59 10.58 19.19
N THR A 141 6.01 9.52 18.49
CA THR A 141 7.30 8.85 18.74
C THR A 141 8.47 9.53 18.05
N LEU A 142 8.21 10.42 17.09
CA LEU A 142 9.26 11.16 16.39
C LEU A 142 9.85 12.25 17.30
N PRO A 143 11.20 12.40 17.33
CA PRO A 143 11.83 13.51 18.04
C PRO A 143 11.36 14.86 17.48
N ALA A 144 11.10 15.82 18.38
CA ALA A 144 10.64 17.16 18.00
C ALA A 144 11.61 17.88 17.04
N ASP A 145 12.92 17.71 17.26
CA ASP A 145 13.97 18.28 16.39
C ASP A 145 13.91 17.71 14.98
N TYR A 146 13.66 16.42 14.84
CA TYR A 146 13.49 15.75 13.55
C TYR A 146 12.26 16.30 12.81
N VAL A 147 11.12 16.40 13.49
CA VAL A 147 9.90 16.96 12.91
C VAL A 147 10.11 18.41 12.45
N SER A 148 10.76 19.22 13.28
CA SER A 148 11.12 20.60 12.94
C SER A 148 12.04 20.70 11.73
N ALA A 149 13.04 19.81 11.65
CA ALA A 149 13.96 19.74 10.50
C ALA A 149 13.23 19.39 9.22
N LEU A 150 12.35 18.38 9.23
CA LEU A 150 11.54 18.01 8.07
C LEU A 150 10.63 19.15 7.60
N LYS A 151 9.97 19.84 8.54
CA LYS A 151 9.10 20.98 8.22
C LYS A 151 9.88 22.15 7.59
N LYS A 152 11.18 22.27 7.88
CA LYS A 152 12.05 23.27 7.25
C LYS A 152 12.61 22.81 5.90
N GLU A 153 12.90 21.51 5.76
CA GLU A 153 13.47 20.94 4.54
C GLU A 153 12.49 20.94 3.38
N TYR A 154 11.24 20.54 3.65
CA TYR A 154 10.20 20.54 2.62
C TYR A 154 9.68 21.95 2.36
N THR A 155 9.62 22.32 1.08
CA THR A 155 9.09 23.62 0.63
C THR A 155 8.10 23.46 -0.52
N GLY A 156 7.24 24.46 -0.73
CA GLY A 156 6.31 24.49 -1.85
C GLY A 156 5.36 23.29 -1.87
N VAL A 157 5.19 22.67 -3.05
CA VAL A 157 4.30 21.53 -3.26
C VAL A 157 4.62 20.31 -2.40
N PHE A 158 5.89 20.09 -2.10
CA PHE A 158 6.30 18.97 -1.24
C PHE A 158 5.89 19.19 0.21
N TYR A 159 5.98 20.41 0.70
CA TYR A 159 5.48 20.78 2.03
C TYR A 159 3.96 20.56 2.10
N ASP A 160 3.22 21.03 1.11
CA ASP A 160 1.77 20.87 1.06
C ASP A 160 1.36 19.41 1.04
N ARG A 161 2.04 18.57 0.24
CA ARG A 161 1.70 17.15 0.12
C ARG A 161 2.15 16.32 1.32
N PHE A 162 3.40 16.45 1.73
CA PHE A 162 4.00 15.53 2.72
C PHE A 162 3.85 15.98 4.17
N ILE A 163 3.75 17.29 4.40
CA ILE A 163 3.58 17.83 5.75
C ILE A 163 2.10 18.12 6.02
N LEU A 164 1.44 18.84 5.12
CA LEU A 164 0.03 19.24 5.31
C LEU A 164 -0.99 18.22 4.79
N GLY A 165 -0.56 17.21 4.05
CA GLY A 165 -1.44 16.16 3.50
C GLY A 165 -2.42 16.67 2.45
N LYS A 166 -2.06 17.70 1.69
CA LYS A 166 -2.93 18.33 0.69
C LYS A 166 -2.72 17.76 -0.70
N TRP A 167 -3.79 17.56 -1.43
CA TRP A 167 -3.77 17.27 -2.86
C TRP A 167 -3.63 18.58 -3.62
N VAL A 168 -2.46 18.82 -4.19
CA VAL A 168 -2.13 20.08 -4.87
C VAL A 168 -1.40 19.82 -6.18
N VAL A 169 -1.61 20.70 -7.15
CA VAL A 169 -0.92 20.67 -8.43
C VAL A 169 0.52 21.14 -8.22
N ALA A 170 1.47 20.40 -8.80
CA ALA A 170 2.84 20.89 -8.90
C ALA A 170 2.88 22.07 -9.88
N ALA A 171 3.38 23.21 -9.42
CA ALA A 171 3.55 24.39 -10.24
C ALA A 171 4.72 24.20 -11.23
#